data_40a277f48d29195f0206c726bae4bbbc
#
_entry.id   40a277f48d29195f0206c726bae4bbbc
#
_cell.length_a   1.000
_cell.length_b   1.000
_cell.length_c   1.000
_cell.angle_alpha   90.00
_cell.angle_beta   90.00
_cell.angle_gamma   90.00
#
_symmetry.space_group_name_H-M   'P 1'
#
loop_
_entity.id
_entity.type
_entity.pdbx_description
1 polymer ?
#
loop_
_entity_poly.entity_id
_entity_poly.type
_entity_poly.pdbx_seq_one_letter_code
_entity_poly.pdbx_strand_id
1 'polypeptide(L)'
;VYKRQVCNRLLNQPIEDRPSKIVEPRKDSKPFNLNDYDIHKFNPQDRETQKKFYPYFKFRGIDLYTQYAFHRHFCLATKHRTDGLTFANLAFPLVLPMAPDKTVGFEERGRPKMDGSGGYKGKAEGSNSSEGLWIANLTGKPLEKANEIVWFESAYDAMSEYQINPVKMVYVSTGGTPTEGQMRGLLSVTPNARHYLGFDKDDAGRQFVANLRKVATEMGFRHEHVQAYHPLGCYKDWNDALLNKKSAELIAKGEPDTFDYAEFIAAGKAEKQREKEEKNTYHRSV
;
A
#
# COMPACT_ATOMS: atom_id res chain seq x y z
N VAL A 1 0.64 21.17 11.50
CA VAL A 1 1.88 21.75 12.12
C VAL A 1 2.15 23.11 11.53
N TYR A 2 2.17 23.27 10.22
CA TYR A 2 2.50 24.54 9.55
C TYR A 2 1.54 25.70 9.90
N LYS A 3 0.23 25.47 9.86
CA LYS A 3 -0.78 26.48 10.26
C LYS A 3 -0.60 26.94 11.71
N ARG A 4 -0.20 26.01 12.62
CA ARG A 4 0.02 26.32 14.04
C ARG A 4 1.29 27.15 14.26
N GLN A 5 2.36 26.87 13.49
CA GLN A 5 3.60 27.67 13.54
C GLN A 5 3.39 29.10 13.04
N VAL A 6 2.61 29.27 11.96
CA VAL A 6 2.26 30.58 11.41
C VAL A 6 1.42 31.39 12.41
N CYS A 7 0.40 30.77 13.01
CA CYS A 7 -0.42 31.42 14.04
C CYS A 7 0.39 31.82 15.29
N ASN A 8 1.34 30.97 15.73
CA ASN A 8 2.19 31.29 16.88
C ASN A 8 3.19 32.44 16.60
N ARG A 9 3.71 32.53 15.37
CA ARG A 9 4.52 33.67 14.93
C ARG A 9 3.73 34.98 14.90
N LEU A 10 2.49 34.94 14.41
CA LEU A 10 1.60 36.12 14.35
C LEU A 10 1.16 36.59 15.74
N LEU A 11 1.11 35.69 16.72
CA LEU A 11 0.66 35.95 18.08
C LEU A 11 1.83 36.22 19.06
N ASN A 12 3.09 36.23 18.59
CA ASN A 12 4.28 36.43 19.41
C ASN A 12 4.36 35.55 20.68
N GLN A 13 3.80 34.32 20.62
CA GLN A 13 3.79 33.39 21.73
C GLN A 13 4.78 32.25 21.49
N PRO A 14 5.59 31.86 22.48
CA PRO A 14 6.46 30.68 22.40
C PRO A 14 5.65 29.41 22.13
N ILE A 15 6.20 28.51 21.32
CA ILE A 15 5.55 27.26 20.91
C ILE A 15 5.34 26.31 22.07
N GLU A 16 6.10 26.49 23.14
CA GLU A 16 6.17 25.60 24.31
C GLU A 16 5.04 25.80 25.33
N ASP A 17 4.38 26.95 25.36
CA ASP A 17 3.40 27.32 26.39
C ASP A 17 1.92 27.00 26.06
N ARG A 18 1.64 26.30 24.96
CA ARG A 18 0.28 25.88 24.72
C ARG A 18 0.03 24.47 25.27
N PRO A 19 -0.94 24.33 26.18
CA PRO A 19 -1.34 22.99 26.57
C PRO A 19 -1.65 22.20 25.31
N SER A 20 -1.01 21.04 25.14
CA SER A 20 -1.39 20.07 24.12
C SER A 20 -2.91 19.94 24.23
N LYS A 21 -3.64 20.22 23.13
CA LYS A 21 -5.06 19.90 23.10
C LYS A 21 -5.14 18.48 23.60
N ILE A 22 -5.74 18.30 24.77
CA ILE A 22 -6.20 16.98 25.20
C ILE A 22 -7.08 16.54 24.05
N VAL A 23 -6.57 15.57 23.28
CA VAL A 23 -7.37 14.90 22.26
C VAL A 23 -8.37 14.14 23.10
N GLU A 24 -9.58 14.71 23.22
CA GLU A 24 -10.67 13.96 23.85
C GLU A 24 -10.67 12.58 23.22
N PRO A 25 -10.69 11.51 24.02
CA PRO A 25 -10.79 10.17 23.50
C PRO A 25 -11.99 10.19 22.53
N ARG A 26 -11.77 9.79 21.28
CA ARG A 26 -12.85 9.67 20.31
C ARG A 26 -13.94 8.87 21.00
N LYS A 27 -15.18 9.42 21.03
CA LYS A 27 -16.36 8.67 21.48
C LYS A 27 -16.23 7.25 21.00
N ASP A 28 -16.42 6.27 21.89
CA ASP A 28 -16.27 4.85 21.62
C ASP A 28 -16.88 4.50 20.26
N SER A 29 -16.05 4.43 19.25
CA SER A 29 -16.53 4.03 17.93
C SER A 29 -16.83 2.54 18.02
N LYS A 30 -18.02 2.15 17.59
CA LYS A 30 -18.40 0.74 17.50
C LYS A 30 -17.27 -0.03 16.83
N PRO A 31 -16.79 -1.15 17.41
CA PRO A 31 -15.71 -1.92 16.81
C PRO A 31 -16.13 -2.39 15.41
N PHE A 32 -15.15 -2.52 14.53
CA PHE A 32 -15.36 -2.99 13.16
C PHE A 32 -16.07 -4.35 13.17
N ASN A 33 -17.13 -4.44 12.36
CA ASN A 33 -17.89 -5.66 12.17
C ASN A 33 -18.03 -5.95 10.66
N LEU A 34 -17.43 -7.03 10.20
CA LEU A 34 -17.49 -7.44 8.80
C LEU A 34 -18.93 -7.70 8.31
N ASN A 35 -19.83 -8.12 9.20
CA ASN A 35 -21.23 -8.38 8.86
C ASN A 35 -22.03 -7.11 8.54
N ASP A 36 -21.48 -5.91 8.80
CA ASP A 36 -22.09 -4.65 8.41
C ASP A 36 -21.87 -4.35 6.90
N TYR A 37 -21.25 -5.25 6.15
CA TYR A 37 -20.86 -5.05 4.75
C TYR A 37 -21.30 -6.20 3.85
N ASP A 38 -21.79 -5.87 2.66
CA ASP A 38 -21.86 -6.78 1.53
C ASP A 38 -20.50 -6.83 0.85
N ILE A 39 -19.91 -8.02 0.81
CA ILE A 39 -18.57 -8.24 0.24
C ILE A 39 -18.68 -8.88 -1.14
N HIS A 40 -18.16 -8.18 -2.15
CA HIS A 40 -18.05 -8.69 -3.50
C HIS A 40 -16.59 -8.98 -3.86
N LYS A 41 -16.24 -10.26 -4.00
CA LYS A 41 -14.87 -10.69 -4.31
C LYS A 41 -14.58 -10.58 -5.80
N PHE A 42 -13.35 -10.27 -6.14
CA PHE A 42 -12.87 -10.31 -7.52
C PHE A 42 -12.77 -11.77 -7.98
N ASN A 43 -13.38 -12.06 -9.14
CA ASN A 43 -13.22 -13.35 -9.80
C ASN A 43 -12.43 -13.14 -11.12
N PRO A 44 -11.18 -13.65 -11.20
CA PRO A 44 -10.35 -13.46 -12.38
C PRO A 44 -10.87 -14.17 -13.64
N GLN A 45 -11.79 -15.13 -13.49
CA GLN A 45 -12.38 -15.86 -14.61
C GLN A 45 -13.74 -15.28 -15.05
N ASP A 46 -14.27 -14.28 -14.32
CA ASP A 46 -15.57 -13.68 -14.61
C ASP A 46 -15.40 -12.21 -15.04
N ARG A 47 -15.70 -11.94 -16.34
CA ARG A 47 -15.61 -10.61 -16.94
C ARG A 47 -16.55 -9.59 -16.28
N GLU A 48 -17.72 -10.01 -15.83
CA GLU A 48 -18.67 -9.09 -15.18
C GLU A 48 -18.15 -8.63 -13.81
N THR A 49 -17.51 -9.54 -13.09
CA THR A 49 -16.80 -9.18 -11.86
C THR A 49 -15.66 -8.20 -12.15
N GLN A 50 -14.81 -8.48 -13.15
CA GLN A 50 -13.69 -7.61 -13.53
C GLN A 50 -14.15 -6.17 -13.86
N LYS A 51 -15.27 -6.01 -14.58
CA LYS A 51 -15.83 -4.70 -14.93
C LYS A 51 -16.17 -3.85 -13.69
N LYS A 52 -16.64 -4.47 -12.61
CA LYS A 52 -16.97 -3.76 -11.36
C LYS A 52 -15.73 -3.15 -10.70
N PHE A 53 -14.58 -3.80 -10.80
CA PHE A 53 -13.32 -3.34 -10.21
C PHE A 53 -12.55 -2.38 -11.11
N TYR A 54 -12.78 -2.43 -12.43
CA TYR A 54 -12.05 -1.64 -13.42
C TYR A 54 -11.94 -0.14 -13.08
N PRO A 55 -13.00 0.58 -12.64
CA PRO A 55 -12.90 2.00 -12.34
C PRO A 55 -11.88 2.36 -11.25
N TYR A 56 -11.63 1.45 -10.30
CA TYR A 56 -10.73 1.67 -9.18
C TYR A 56 -9.25 1.49 -9.55
N PHE A 57 -8.97 0.65 -10.56
CA PHE A 57 -7.60 0.33 -10.98
C PHE A 57 -7.15 1.08 -12.23
N LYS A 58 -8.10 1.50 -13.08
CA LYS A 58 -7.82 2.17 -14.37
C LYS A 58 -6.84 3.34 -14.23
N PHE A 59 -7.13 4.28 -13.35
CA PHE A 59 -6.33 5.50 -13.19
C PHE A 59 -5.04 5.28 -12.38
N ARG A 60 -4.89 4.09 -11.81
CA ARG A 60 -3.67 3.63 -11.15
C ARG A 60 -2.77 2.83 -12.07
N GLY A 61 -3.19 2.58 -13.30
CA GLY A 61 -2.44 1.80 -14.27
C GLY A 61 -2.28 0.31 -13.91
N ILE A 62 -3.04 -0.17 -12.90
CA ILE A 62 -2.93 -1.54 -12.42
C ILE A 62 -3.71 -2.47 -13.34
N ASP A 63 -2.97 -3.36 -14.00
CA ASP A 63 -3.50 -4.28 -15.01
C ASP A 63 -4.21 -5.50 -14.42
N LEU A 64 -4.89 -6.26 -15.28
CA LEU A 64 -5.63 -7.45 -14.85
C LEU A 64 -4.71 -8.56 -14.33
N TYR A 65 -3.48 -8.67 -14.82
CA TYR A 65 -2.54 -9.67 -14.34
C TYR A 65 -2.15 -9.41 -12.88
N THR A 66 -1.88 -8.16 -12.55
CA THR A 66 -1.62 -7.72 -11.18
C THR A 66 -2.85 -7.91 -10.30
N GLN A 67 -4.04 -7.49 -10.77
CA GLN A 67 -5.29 -7.73 -10.04
C GLN A 67 -5.51 -9.22 -9.78
N TYR A 68 -5.17 -10.09 -10.75
CA TYR A 68 -5.22 -11.54 -10.58
C TYR A 68 -4.28 -12.03 -9.48
N ALA A 69 -3.03 -11.56 -9.45
CA ALA A 69 -2.06 -11.94 -8.42
C ALA A 69 -2.56 -11.59 -7.01
N PHE A 70 -3.21 -10.44 -6.85
CA PHE A 70 -3.71 -9.94 -5.56
C PHE A 70 -5.20 -10.21 -5.30
N HIS A 71 -5.89 -11.01 -6.10
CA HIS A 71 -7.35 -11.16 -6.07
C HIS A 71 -7.95 -11.59 -4.72
N ARG A 72 -7.16 -12.20 -3.85
CA ARG A 72 -7.58 -12.60 -2.50
C ARG A 72 -7.40 -11.48 -1.46
N HIS A 73 -6.73 -10.39 -1.83
CA HIS A 73 -6.29 -9.35 -0.91
C HIS A 73 -7.03 -8.02 -1.09
N PHE A 74 -8.06 -7.99 -1.92
CA PHE A 74 -8.99 -6.87 -2.07
C PHE A 74 -10.40 -7.36 -2.40
N CYS A 75 -11.39 -6.51 -2.14
CA CYS A 75 -12.78 -6.75 -2.49
C CYS A 75 -13.51 -5.43 -2.75
N LEU A 76 -14.75 -5.46 -3.24
CA LEU A 76 -15.67 -4.34 -3.08
C LEU A 76 -16.47 -4.58 -1.80
N ALA A 77 -16.53 -3.57 -0.94
CA ALA A 77 -17.28 -3.58 0.30
C ALA A 77 -18.36 -2.49 0.25
N THR A 78 -19.62 -2.88 0.41
CA THR A 78 -20.76 -1.97 0.48
C THR A 78 -21.29 -1.99 1.90
N LYS A 79 -21.17 -0.86 2.63
CA LYS A 79 -21.65 -0.75 3.99
C LYS A 79 -23.18 -0.68 4.02
N HIS A 80 -23.83 -1.47 4.90
CA HIS A 80 -25.24 -1.37 5.20
C HIS A 80 -25.50 -0.08 6.00
N ARG A 81 -26.24 0.86 5.41
CA ARG A 81 -26.53 2.17 6.01
C ARG A 81 -28.02 2.33 6.28
N THR A 82 -28.33 2.98 7.37
CA THR A 82 -29.71 3.27 7.78
C THR A 82 -30.37 4.38 6.96
N ASP A 83 -29.57 5.23 6.27
CA ASP A 83 -30.06 6.34 5.44
C ASP A 83 -30.41 5.93 4.00
N GLY A 84 -30.31 4.63 3.68
CA GLY A 84 -30.61 4.09 2.34
C GLY A 84 -29.56 4.37 1.27
N LEU A 85 -28.50 5.13 1.57
CA LEU A 85 -27.40 5.37 0.64
C LEU A 85 -26.44 4.17 0.65
N THR A 86 -26.07 3.70 -0.52
CA THR A 86 -25.12 2.60 -0.68
C THR A 86 -23.93 3.04 -1.52
N PHE A 87 -22.72 2.81 -1.00
CA PHE A 87 -21.47 3.06 -1.71
C PHE A 87 -20.60 1.82 -1.65
N ALA A 88 -20.31 1.27 -2.82
CA ALA A 88 -19.31 0.22 -2.93
C ALA A 88 -17.93 0.87 -2.99
N ASN A 89 -17.07 0.63 -1.99
CA ASN A 89 -15.68 1.04 -1.99
C ASN A 89 -14.79 -0.15 -2.35
N LEU A 90 -13.69 0.10 -3.05
CA LEU A 90 -12.60 -0.87 -3.09
C LEU A 90 -12.00 -0.93 -1.68
N ALA A 91 -12.02 -2.12 -1.10
CA ALA A 91 -11.57 -2.39 0.25
C ALA A 91 -10.35 -3.30 0.25
N PHE A 92 -9.36 -2.92 1.01
CA PHE A 92 -8.16 -3.69 1.30
C PHE A 92 -8.25 -4.18 2.75
N PRO A 93 -8.50 -5.49 3.00
CA PRO A 93 -8.69 -6.01 4.34
C PRO A 93 -7.47 -5.79 5.23
N LEU A 94 -7.69 -5.19 6.40
CA LEU A 94 -6.68 -5.08 7.44
C LEU A 94 -6.77 -6.31 8.33
N VAL A 95 -5.61 -6.91 8.61
CA VAL A 95 -5.48 -8.10 9.47
C VAL A 95 -4.40 -7.85 10.52
N LEU A 96 -4.46 -8.56 11.62
CA LEU A 96 -3.36 -8.60 12.58
C LEU A 96 -2.30 -9.61 12.10
N PRO A 97 -1.00 -9.29 12.14
CA PRO A 97 0.04 -10.24 11.74
C PRO A 97 -0.02 -11.59 12.47
N MET A 98 -0.43 -11.59 13.75
CA MET A 98 -0.63 -12.80 14.56
C MET A 98 -1.91 -13.58 14.24
N ALA A 99 -2.86 -12.97 13.50
CA ALA A 99 -4.14 -13.57 13.15
C ALA A 99 -4.54 -13.13 11.71
N PRO A 100 -3.77 -13.55 10.68
CA PRO A 100 -3.91 -13.05 9.31
C PRO A 100 -5.24 -13.45 8.65
N ASP A 101 -5.93 -14.44 9.18
CA ASP A 101 -7.24 -14.87 8.66
C ASP A 101 -8.42 -14.03 9.19
N LYS A 102 -8.19 -13.16 10.19
CA LYS A 102 -9.22 -12.32 10.79
C LYS A 102 -9.12 -10.89 10.30
N THR A 103 -10.10 -10.46 9.52
CA THR A 103 -10.24 -9.06 9.11
C THR A 103 -10.65 -8.20 10.32
N VAL A 104 -9.87 -7.16 10.61
CA VAL A 104 -10.08 -6.21 11.71
C VAL A 104 -10.38 -4.80 11.23
N GLY A 105 -10.57 -4.61 9.94
CA GLY A 105 -10.88 -3.34 9.30
C GLY A 105 -10.69 -3.38 7.80
N PHE A 106 -10.94 -2.23 7.18
CA PHE A 106 -10.64 -2.00 5.77
C PHE A 106 -9.90 -0.68 5.59
N GLU A 107 -8.90 -0.65 4.73
CA GLU A 107 -8.49 0.54 4.01
C GLU A 107 -9.42 0.67 2.80
N GLU A 108 -10.06 1.82 2.63
CA GLU A 108 -11.09 2.01 1.61
C GLU A 108 -10.71 3.07 0.58
N ARG A 109 -11.09 2.80 -0.67
CA ARG A 109 -10.99 3.71 -1.80
C ARG A 109 -12.33 3.81 -2.49
N GLY A 110 -12.91 5.00 -2.50
CA GLY A 110 -14.13 5.30 -3.25
C GLY A 110 -13.88 5.25 -4.76
N ARG A 111 -14.97 5.07 -5.51
CA ARG A 111 -14.91 5.09 -6.97
C ARG A 111 -14.44 6.47 -7.45
N PRO A 112 -13.38 6.55 -8.27
CA PRO A 112 -12.96 7.80 -8.88
C PRO A 112 -14.02 8.35 -9.82
N LYS A 113 -14.01 9.67 -10.04
CA LYS A 113 -14.80 10.32 -11.09
C LYS A 113 -14.29 9.91 -12.48
N MET A 114 -15.03 10.30 -13.53
CA MET A 114 -14.69 9.95 -14.92
C MET A 114 -13.33 10.48 -15.37
N ASP A 115 -12.86 11.58 -14.78
CA ASP A 115 -11.56 12.20 -15.02
C ASP A 115 -10.43 11.62 -14.15
N GLY A 116 -10.75 10.65 -13.30
CA GLY A 116 -9.81 10.03 -12.36
C GLY A 116 -9.62 10.83 -11.07
N SER A 117 -10.21 12.02 -10.97
CA SER A 117 -10.14 12.83 -9.75
C SER A 117 -11.11 12.33 -8.68
N GLY A 118 -10.83 12.70 -7.45
CA GLY A 118 -11.71 12.59 -6.28
C GLY A 118 -12.23 11.18 -6.05
N GLY A 119 -12.01 10.56 -5.06
CA GLY A 119 -12.57 9.34 -4.52
C GLY A 119 -12.37 9.38 -3.02
N TYR A 120 -13.24 8.76 -2.29
CA TYR A 120 -13.04 8.58 -0.86
C TYR A 120 -11.70 7.86 -0.62
N LYS A 121 -10.93 8.34 0.36
CA LYS A 121 -9.73 7.68 0.87
C LYS A 121 -9.82 7.68 2.38
N GLY A 122 -9.89 6.51 2.98
CA GLY A 122 -9.99 6.40 4.43
C GLY A 122 -9.91 4.96 4.92
N LYS A 123 -10.25 4.78 6.17
CA LYS A 123 -10.45 3.48 6.80
C LYS A 123 -11.91 3.32 7.16
N ALA A 124 -12.43 2.10 7.10
CA ALA A 124 -13.76 1.77 7.54
C ALA A 124 -13.93 2.09 9.03
N GLU A 125 -15.13 2.51 9.41
CA GLU A 125 -15.46 2.85 10.80
C GLU A 125 -15.17 1.66 11.73
N GLY A 126 -14.55 1.93 12.88
CA GLY A 126 -14.20 0.93 13.88
C GLY A 126 -13.00 0.06 13.53
N SER A 127 -12.36 0.27 12.36
CA SER A 127 -11.15 -0.47 12.00
C SER A 127 -10.05 -0.35 13.05
N ASN A 128 -9.42 -1.48 13.41
CA ASN A 128 -8.20 -1.47 14.21
C ASN A 128 -7.04 -0.96 13.35
N SER A 129 -6.92 0.35 13.23
CA SER A 129 -5.88 1.00 12.43
C SER A 129 -4.56 1.18 13.17
N SER A 130 -4.51 0.88 14.46
CA SER A 130 -3.30 0.96 15.28
C SER A 130 -2.41 -0.28 15.16
N GLU A 131 -2.98 -1.43 14.79
CA GLU A 131 -2.27 -2.70 14.69
C GLU A 131 -2.53 -3.42 13.37
N GLY A 132 -3.69 -3.15 12.74
CA GLY A 132 -4.10 -3.78 11.48
C GLY A 132 -3.26 -3.31 10.30
N LEU A 133 -2.80 -4.26 9.50
CA LEU A 133 -2.06 -4.06 8.26
C LEU A 133 -2.82 -4.73 7.11
N TRP A 134 -2.77 -4.15 5.92
CA TRP A 134 -3.04 -4.94 4.74
C TRP A 134 -1.82 -5.80 4.44
N ILE A 135 -2.02 -7.12 4.38
CA ILE A 135 -0.95 -8.09 4.12
C ILE A 135 -1.34 -8.96 2.93
N ALA A 136 -0.61 -8.84 1.85
CA ALA A 136 -0.74 -9.68 0.67
C ALA A 136 0.44 -10.65 0.60
N ASN A 137 0.25 -11.84 1.12
CA ASN A 137 1.25 -12.88 1.08
C ASN A 137 1.14 -13.68 -0.22
N LEU A 138 2.01 -13.39 -1.18
CA LEU A 138 2.05 -14.07 -2.49
C LEU A 138 3.00 -15.27 -2.53
N THR A 139 3.68 -15.59 -1.42
CA THR A 139 4.68 -16.67 -1.37
C THR A 139 4.07 -18.07 -1.31
N GLY A 140 2.81 -18.19 -0.92
CA GLY A 140 2.16 -19.46 -0.63
C GLY A 140 2.67 -20.17 0.64
N LYS A 141 3.54 -19.52 1.42
CA LYS A 141 4.06 -20.03 2.70
C LYS A 141 3.40 -19.28 3.87
N PRO A 142 3.38 -19.84 5.09
CA PRO A 142 2.99 -19.09 6.28
C PRO A 142 3.82 -17.82 6.46
N LEU A 143 3.22 -16.78 7.05
CA LEU A 143 3.84 -15.46 7.19
C LEU A 143 5.17 -15.50 7.97
N GLU A 144 5.25 -16.30 9.00
CA GLU A 144 6.44 -16.50 9.85
C GLU A 144 7.62 -17.17 9.10
N LYS A 145 7.35 -17.74 7.92
CA LYS A 145 8.36 -18.33 7.02
C LYS A 145 8.67 -17.43 5.83
N ALA A 146 8.21 -16.18 5.84
CA ALA A 146 8.55 -15.23 4.82
C ALA A 146 10.04 -14.87 4.91
N ASN A 147 10.72 -14.83 3.75
CA ASN A 147 12.12 -14.40 3.68
C ASN A 147 12.23 -12.90 3.41
N GLU A 148 11.26 -12.35 2.69
CA GLU A 148 11.28 -10.96 2.21
C GLU A 148 9.89 -10.34 2.33
N ILE A 149 9.86 -9.14 2.88
CA ILE A 149 8.64 -8.36 3.13
C ILE A 149 8.88 -6.94 2.64
N VAL A 150 7.95 -6.43 1.85
CA VAL A 150 8.02 -5.05 1.35
C VAL A 150 6.90 -4.22 1.95
N TRP A 151 7.24 -3.06 2.51
CA TRP A 151 6.30 -2.14 3.16
C TRP A 151 6.01 -0.94 2.29
N PHE A 152 4.76 -0.50 2.28
CA PHE A 152 4.26 0.65 1.53
C PHE A 152 3.27 1.47 2.35
N GLU A 153 3.03 2.71 1.94
CA GLU A 153 1.97 3.53 2.52
C GLU A 153 0.59 3.13 2.05
N SER A 154 0.47 2.61 0.83
CA SER A 154 -0.80 2.17 0.28
C SER A 154 -0.70 0.83 -0.45
N ALA A 155 -1.81 0.11 -0.51
CA ALA A 155 -1.91 -1.14 -1.27
C ALA A 155 -1.72 -0.91 -2.79
N TYR A 156 -2.03 0.30 -3.29
CA TYR A 156 -1.77 0.63 -4.70
C TYR A 156 -0.29 0.68 -5.03
N ASP A 157 0.56 1.20 -4.12
CA ASP A 157 2.01 1.21 -4.33
C ASP A 157 2.59 -0.19 -4.32
N ALA A 158 2.12 -1.05 -3.42
CA ALA A 158 2.47 -2.45 -3.39
C ALA A 158 2.12 -3.19 -4.71
N MET A 159 0.91 -2.97 -5.22
CA MET A 159 0.47 -3.56 -6.49
C MET A 159 1.24 -2.97 -7.68
N SER A 160 1.60 -1.69 -7.63
CA SER A 160 2.39 -1.02 -8.68
C SER A 160 3.81 -1.54 -8.73
N GLU A 161 4.45 -1.72 -7.58
CA GLU A 161 5.78 -2.34 -7.49
C GLU A 161 5.77 -3.75 -8.05
N TYR A 162 4.81 -4.58 -7.64
CA TYR A 162 4.66 -5.93 -8.20
C TYR A 162 4.47 -5.93 -9.72
N GLN A 163 3.72 -4.99 -10.27
CA GLN A 163 3.50 -4.90 -11.73
C GLN A 163 4.79 -4.56 -12.47
N ILE A 164 5.63 -3.71 -11.89
CA ILE A 164 6.96 -3.36 -12.41
C ILE A 164 7.92 -4.55 -12.26
N ASN A 165 7.94 -5.16 -11.07
CA ASN A 165 8.85 -6.22 -10.67
C ASN A 165 8.07 -7.41 -10.07
N PRO A 166 7.53 -8.33 -10.87
CA PRO A 166 6.59 -9.37 -10.42
C PRO A 166 7.29 -10.50 -9.65
N VAL A 167 7.67 -10.22 -8.41
CA VAL A 167 8.27 -11.19 -7.48
C VAL A 167 7.24 -11.62 -6.43
N LYS A 168 7.20 -12.91 -6.12
CA LYS A 168 6.31 -13.46 -5.10
C LYS A 168 6.90 -13.27 -3.70
N MET A 169 6.60 -12.13 -3.09
CA MET A 169 6.98 -11.75 -1.72
C MET A 169 5.75 -11.54 -0.84
N VAL A 170 5.96 -11.06 0.37
CA VAL A 170 4.91 -10.50 1.22
C VAL A 170 4.87 -9.00 1.03
N TYR A 171 3.75 -8.48 0.58
CA TYR A 171 3.48 -7.07 0.37
C TYR A 171 2.61 -6.53 1.50
N VAL A 172 3.00 -5.41 2.08
CA VAL A 172 2.33 -4.85 3.25
C VAL A 172 2.01 -3.37 3.03
N SER A 173 0.79 -2.96 3.37
CA SER A 173 0.44 -1.54 3.44
C SER A 173 0.03 -1.16 4.86
N THR A 174 0.52 -0.01 5.31
CA THR A 174 0.14 0.62 6.59
C THR A 174 -1.17 1.41 6.49
N GLY A 175 -1.63 1.68 5.27
CA GLY A 175 -2.81 2.50 5.01
C GLY A 175 -2.61 3.96 5.42
N GLY A 176 -1.43 4.51 5.20
CA GLY A 176 -0.96 5.83 5.60
C GLY A 176 0.16 5.76 6.63
N THR A 177 0.20 6.71 7.58
CA THR A 177 1.25 6.78 8.62
C THR A 177 1.34 5.47 9.41
N PRO A 178 2.50 4.79 9.40
CA PRO A 178 2.70 3.56 10.19
C PRO A 178 2.65 3.85 11.68
N THR A 179 2.06 2.93 12.42
CA THR A 179 2.01 2.98 13.88
C THR A 179 3.04 2.03 14.49
N GLU A 180 3.42 2.27 15.75
CA GLU A 180 4.33 1.37 16.45
C GLU A 180 3.72 -0.04 16.63
N GLY A 181 2.40 -0.13 16.85
CA GLY A 181 1.70 -1.41 16.95
C GLY A 181 1.78 -2.22 15.66
N GLN A 182 1.59 -1.58 14.50
CA GLN A 182 1.76 -2.21 13.18
C GLN A 182 3.19 -2.71 12.97
N MET A 183 4.18 -1.85 13.27
CA MET A 183 5.60 -2.19 13.09
C MET A 183 6.01 -3.37 13.99
N ARG A 184 5.77 -3.27 15.30
CA ARG A 184 6.11 -4.34 16.25
C ARG A 184 5.35 -5.62 15.98
N GLY A 185 4.06 -5.51 15.62
CA GLY A 185 3.22 -6.67 15.30
C GLY A 185 3.78 -7.50 14.15
N LEU A 186 4.17 -6.87 13.03
CA LEU A 186 4.71 -7.62 11.91
C LEU A 186 6.14 -8.12 12.15
N LEU A 187 7.01 -7.28 12.70
CA LEU A 187 8.39 -7.66 13.02
C LEU A 187 8.43 -8.87 13.98
N SER A 188 7.52 -8.94 14.97
CA SER A 188 7.49 -10.04 15.94
C SER A 188 7.20 -11.40 15.31
N VAL A 189 6.37 -11.46 14.27
CA VAL A 189 6.03 -12.72 13.60
C VAL A 189 6.99 -13.06 12.44
N THR A 190 7.87 -12.14 12.08
CA THR A 190 8.80 -12.30 10.95
C THR A 190 10.26 -12.00 11.32
N PRO A 191 10.79 -12.60 12.41
CA PRO A 191 12.09 -12.23 13.00
C PRO A 191 13.29 -12.51 12.08
N ASN A 192 13.13 -13.39 11.09
CA ASN A 192 14.20 -13.79 10.17
C ASN A 192 14.07 -13.18 8.77
N ALA A 193 13.02 -12.39 8.53
CA ALA A 193 12.79 -11.80 7.22
C ALA A 193 13.68 -10.56 6.98
N ARG A 194 13.94 -10.29 5.70
CA ARG A 194 14.42 -8.98 5.25
C ARG A 194 13.22 -8.08 4.99
N HIS A 195 13.30 -6.85 5.47
CA HIS A 195 12.25 -5.86 5.30
C HIS A 195 12.73 -4.74 4.38
N TYR A 196 12.04 -4.55 3.28
CA TYR A 196 12.28 -3.49 2.31
C TYR A 196 11.23 -2.40 2.49
N LEU A 197 11.66 -1.16 2.66
CA LEU A 197 10.81 -0.03 3.04
C LEU A 197 10.55 0.85 1.82
N GLY A 198 9.47 0.56 1.10
CA GLY A 198 9.02 1.21 -0.12
C GLY A 198 8.11 2.41 0.12
N PHE A 199 8.33 3.17 1.21
CA PHE A 199 7.58 4.40 1.52
C PHE A 199 7.91 5.52 0.53
N ASP A 200 7.08 6.56 0.48
CA ASP A 200 7.22 7.68 -0.45
C ASP A 200 8.57 8.41 -0.30
N LYS A 201 9.09 8.98 -1.39
CA LYS A 201 10.31 9.82 -1.39
C LYS A 201 10.03 11.24 -0.93
N ASP A 202 9.34 11.41 0.19
CA ASP A 202 9.11 12.71 0.82
C ASP A 202 9.56 12.71 2.28
N ASP A 203 9.36 13.84 2.98
CA ASP A 203 9.79 13.97 4.38
C ASP A 203 9.06 12.99 5.30
N ALA A 204 7.77 12.71 5.03
CA ALA A 204 7.00 11.76 5.79
C ALA A 204 7.52 10.33 5.60
N GLY A 205 7.74 9.91 4.37
CA GLY A 205 8.27 8.58 4.07
C GLY A 205 9.68 8.37 4.64
N ARG A 206 10.56 9.39 4.58
CA ARG A 206 11.86 9.34 5.27
C ARG A 206 11.73 9.13 6.78
N GLN A 207 10.77 9.82 7.41
CA GLN A 207 10.50 9.64 8.84
C GLN A 207 9.96 8.24 9.13
N PHE A 208 9.13 7.66 8.24
CA PHE A 208 8.61 6.30 8.40
C PHE A 208 9.73 5.26 8.32
N VAL A 209 10.67 5.44 7.39
CA VAL A 209 11.88 4.60 7.31
C VAL A 209 12.69 4.68 8.60
N ALA A 210 12.92 5.89 9.12
CA ALA A 210 13.67 6.08 10.36
C ALA A 210 12.98 5.44 11.56
N ASN A 211 11.67 5.62 11.70
CA ASN A 211 10.88 5.05 12.78
C ASN A 211 10.89 3.52 12.75
N LEU A 212 10.68 2.92 11.57
CA LEU A 212 10.66 1.47 11.45
C LEU A 212 12.04 0.86 11.73
N ARG A 213 13.13 1.48 11.25
CA ARG A 213 14.49 1.07 11.59
C ARG A 213 14.78 1.15 13.08
N LYS A 214 14.31 2.22 13.74
CA LYS A 214 14.44 2.36 15.19
C LYS A 214 13.75 1.19 15.91
N VAL A 215 12.47 0.95 15.61
CA VAL A 215 11.70 -0.15 16.21
C VAL A 215 12.34 -1.50 15.93
N ALA A 216 12.79 -1.75 14.69
CA ALA A 216 13.46 -2.99 14.33
C ALA A 216 14.77 -3.20 15.13
N THR A 217 15.58 -2.15 15.31
CA THR A 217 16.80 -2.20 16.13
C THR A 217 16.49 -2.52 17.58
N GLU A 218 15.46 -1.90 18.15
CA GLU A 218 14.97 -2.20 19.51
C GLU A 218 14.53 -3.66 19.67
N MET A 219 14.04 -4.28 18.59
CA MET A 219 13.62 -5.69 18.54
C MET A 219 14.75 -6.65 18.14
N GLY A 220 15.99 -6.17 18.01
CA GLY A 220 17.17 -7.00 17.74
C GLY A 220 17.44 -7.30 16.27
N PHE A 221 16.75 -6.63 15.33
CA PHE A 221 17.06 -6.78 13.91
C PHE A 221 18.39 -6.12 13.57
N ARG A 222 19.18 -6.76 12.72
CA ARG A 222 20.40 -6.17 12.17
C ARG A 222 20.04 -5.13 11.13
N HIS A 223 20.86 -4.09 11.00
CA HIS A 223 20.62 -2.96 10.09
C HIS A 223 20.45 -3.42 8.62
N GLU A 224 21.21 -4.42 8.20
CA GLU A 224 21.12 -4.96 6.84
C GLU A 224 19.81 -5.71 6.54
N HIS A 225 19.02 -6.03 7.55
CA HIS A 225 17.70 -6.66 7.38
C HIS A 225 16.58 -5.65 7.16
N VAL A 226 16.82 -4.34 7.33
CA VAL A 226 15.79 -3.30 7.19
C VAL A 226 16.31 -2.19 6.28
N GLN A 227 16.01 -2.29 5.00
CA GLN A 227 16.57 -1.44 3.95
C GLN A 227 15.50 -0.53 3.33
N ALA A 228 15.87 0.72 3.01
CA ALA A 228 15.04 1.57 2.18
C ALA A 228 14.97 1.00 0.75
N TYR A 229 13.79 1.05 0.16
CA TYR A 229 13.50 0.51 -1.16
C TYR A 229 12.57 1.47 -1.92
N HIS A 230 13.16 2.37 -2.69
CA HIS A 230 12.43 3.39 -3.45
C HIS A 230 12.51 3.12 -4.94
N PRO A 231 11.55 3.62 -5.75
CA PRO A 231 11.70 3.61 -7.19
C PRO A 231 12.95 4.40 -7.61
N LEU A 232 13.62 3.97 -8.67
CA LEU A 232 14.78 4.65 -9.24
C LEU A 232 14.35 6.00 -9.85
N GLY A 233 15.25 6.96 -9.89
CA GLY A 233 14.99 8.26 -10.51
C GLY A 233 14.05 9.16 -9.70
N CYS A 234 13.44 10.11 -10.37
CA CYS A 234 12.66 11.19 -9.79
C CYS A 234 11.16 10.88 -9.56
N TYR A 235 10.84 9.65 -9.25
CA TYR A 235 9.46 9.23 -8.92
C TYR A 235 9.24 9.28 -7.42
N LYS A 236 8.10 9.84 -7.00
CA LYS A 236 7.78 10.01 -5.59
C LYS A 236 7.43 8.69 -4.93
N ASP A 237 6.60 7.89 -5.57
CA ASP A 237 6.13 6.60 -5.10
C ASP A 237 6.10 5.56 -6.22
N TRP A 238 5.75 4.32 -5.91
CA TRP A 238 5.71 3.23 -6.88
C TRP A 238 4.56 3.33 -7.87
N ASN A 239 3.45 3.99 -7.52
CA ASN A 239 2.38 4.22 -8.46
C ASN A 239 2.74 5.32 -9.47
N ASP A 240 3.45 6.35 -9.04
CA ASP A 240 4.02 7.36 -9.93
C ASP A 240 5.05 6.74 -10.90
N ALA A 241 5.89 5.82 -10.40
CA ALA A 241 6.82 5.06 -11.25
C ALA A 241 6.08 4.22 -12.30
N LEU A 242 5.03 3.48 -11.91
CA LEU A 242 4.23 2.69 -12.84
C LEU A 242 3.56 3.56 -13.91
N LEU A 243 3.10 4.75 -13.55
CA LEU A 243 2.44 5.71 -14.44
C LEU A 243 3.42 6.59 -15.22
N ASN A 244 4.71 6.42 -14.99
CA ASN A 244 5.80 7.25 -15.53
C ASN A 244 5.61 8.76 -15.21
N LYS A 245 5.13 9.07 -14.02
CA LYS A 245 4.89 10.45 -13.54
C LYS A 245 6.09 10.94 -12.74
N LYS A 246 6.94 11.68 -13.40
CA LYS A 246 8.13 12.29 -12.78
C LYS A 246 7.75 13.45 -11.87
N SER A 247 8.37 13.52 -10.70
CA SER A 247 8.16 14.59 -9.71
C SER A 247 9.06 15.79 -9.97
N ALA A 248 8.47 16.93 -10.31
CA ALA A 248 9.21 18.18 -10.50
C ALA A 248 9.97 18.60 -9.21
N GLU A 249 9.43 18.28 -8.04
CA GLU A 249 10.07 18.56 -6.76
C GLU A 249 11.36 17.75 -6.57
N LEU A 250 11.34 16.44 -6.91
CA LEU A 250 12.50 15.58 -6.82
C LEU A 250 13.56 15.96 -7.85
N ILE A 251 13.16 16.34 -9.07
CA ILE A 251 14.07 16.85 -10.10
C ILE A 251 14.76 18.13 -9.58
N ALA A 252 14.01 19.05 -9.01
CA ALA A 252 14.56 20.28 -8.43
C ALA A 252 15.51 20.02 -7.24
N LYS A 253 15.36 18.90 -6.55
CA LYS A 253 16.27 18.43 -5.48
C LYS A 253 17.48 17.65 -6.01
N GLY A 254 17.64 17.48 -7.33
CA GLY A 254 18.78 16.82 -7.96
C GLY A 254 18.62 15.29 -8.12
N GLU A 255 17.43 14.74 -7.94
CA GLU A 255 17.19 13.33 -8.28
C GLU A 255 17.32 13.14 -9.81
N PRO A 256 17.97 12.04 -10.27
CA PRO A 256 18.22 11.83 -11.69
C PRO A 256 16.93 11.63 -12.47
N ASP A 257 16.79 12.37 -13.57
CA ASP A 257 15.67 12.28 -14.52
C ASP A 257 15.93 11.31 -15.69
N THR A 258 16.96 10.46 -15.56
CA THR A 258 17.43 9.59 -16.64
C THR A 258 16.76 8.22 -16.68
N PHE A 259 16.07 7.83 -15.62
CA PHE A 259 15.40 6.53 -15.56
C PHE A 259 13.96 6.64 -16.07
N ASP A 260 13.57 5.76 -17.00
CA ASP A 260 12.24 5.69 -17.57
C ASP A 260 11.61 4.31 -17.33
N TYR A 261 10.60 4.27 -16.46
CA TYR A 261 9.90 3.03 -16.14
C TYR A 261 9.04 2.51 -17.30
N ALA A 262 8.55 3.36 -18.20
CA ALA A 262 7.80 2.90 -19.36
C ALA A 262 8.71 2.10 -20.30
N GLU A 263 9.93 2.57 -20.55
CA GLU A 263 10.93 1.85 -21.34
C GLU A 263 11.37 0.55 -20.63
N PHE A 264 11.64 0.62 -19.34
CA PHE A 264 12.00 -0.56 -18.53
C PHE A 264 10.94 -1.66 -18.58
N ILE A 265 9.66 -1.28 -18.37
CA ILE A 265 8.52 -2.22 -18.43
C ILE A 265 8.35 -2.78 -19.84
N ALA A 266 8.49 -1.95 -20.87
CA ALA A 266 8.38 -2.37 -22.27
C ALA A 266 9.49 -3.37 -22.63
N ALA A 267 10.73 -3.11 -22.23
CA ALA A 267 11.86 -4.01 -22.43
C ALA A 267 11.65 -5.38 -21.76
N GLY A 268 11.21 -5.39 -20.50
CA GLY A 268 10.92 -6.63 -19.78
C GLY A 268 9.76 -7.45 -20.39
N LYS A 269 8.75 -6.79 -20.96
CA LYS A 269 7.68 -7.47 -21.70
C LYS A 269 8.19 -8.08 -23.02
N ALA A 270 9.03 -7.36 -23.75
CA ALA A 270 9.63 -7.84 -25.00
C ALA A 270 10.55 -9.06 -24.77
N GLU A 271 11.31 -9.06 -23.69
CA GLU A 271 12.17 -10.17 -23.31
C GLU A 271 11.35 -11.44 -23.00
N LYS A 272 10.32 -11.31 -22.14
CA LYS A 272 9.41 -12.42 -21.83
C LYS A 272 8.69 -12.98 -23.06
N GLN A 273 8.37 -12.13 -24.01
CA GLN A 273 7.76 -12.56 -25.27
C GLN A 273 8.73 -13.36 -26.13
N ARG A 274 10.00 -12.94 -26.23
CA ARG A 274 11.06 -13.69 -26.95
C ARG A 274 11.30 -15.05 -26.32
N GLU A 275 11.46 -15.12 -25.00
CA GLU A 275 11.62 -16.40 -24.30
C GLU A 275 10.46 -17.39 -24.56
N LYS A 276 9.23 -16.86 -24.63
CA LYS A 276 8.05 -17.67 -24.92
C LYS A 276 8.04 -18.19 -26.36
N GLU A 277 8.47 -17.37 -27.32
CA GLU A 277 8.59 -17.73 -28.72
C GLU A 277 9.69 -18.76 -28.96
N GLU A 278 10.84 -18.62 -28.31
CA GLU A 278 11.94 -19.58 -28.33
C GLU A 278 11.51 -20.95 -27.76
N LYS A 279 10.83 -20.96 -26.61
CA LYS A 279 10.28 -22.21 -26.02
C LYS A 279 9.27 -22.88 -26.94
N ASN A 280 8.39 -22.10 -27.58
CA ASN A 280 7.40 -22.66 -28.52
C ASN A 280 8.07 -23.18 -29.81
N THR A 281 9.14 -22.58 -30.26
CA THR A 281 9.92 -23.03 -31.44
C THR A 281 10.66 -24.34 -31.12
N TYR A 282 11.26 -24.43 -29.92
CA TYR A 282 11.90 -25.67 -29.46
C TYR A 282 10.92 -26.85 -29.37
N HIS A 283 9.72 -26.62 -28.84
CA HIS A 283 8.67 -27.68 -28.75
C HIS A 283 8.05 -28.07 -30.09
N ARG A 284 8.24 -27.28 -31.18
CA ARG A 284 7.79 -27.64 -32.53
C ARG A 284 8.87 -28.35 -33.35
N SER A 285 10.11 -28.36 -32.88
CA SER A 285 11.26 -28.98 -33.55
C SER A 285 11.68 -30.33 -32.96
N VAL A 286 11.01 -30.75 -31.91
CA VAL A 286 11.10 -32.08 -31.27
C VAL A 286 9.79 -32.84 -31.49
#